data_564f7645ad87404ad9373f56d7c4544c
#
_entry.id   564f7645ad87404ad9373f56d7c4544c
#
_cell.length_a   1.000
_cell.length_b   1.000
_cell.length_c   1.000
_cell.angle_alpha   90.00
_cell.angle_beta   90.00
_cell.angle_gamma   90.00
#
_symmetry.space_group_name_H-M   'P 1'
#
loop_
_entity.id
_entity.type
_entity.pdbx_description
1 polymer ?
#
loop_
_entity_poly.entity_id
_entity_poly.type
_entity_poly.pdbx_seq_one_letter_code
_entity_poly.pdbx_strand_id
1 'polypeptide(L)'
;MGSIRTALSSDLAHAGVPYEEYDAGNSQSNQDQQVDQALQGGASALVVNIVTSGNAEVADKVCLKAEAAGVPVVFFNRPVEGEGDEGAILDYYDDVAFVGTDPEAVGRLQGELIGTYLVEHYQEVDLDGDGRISYALFKGEAGNPEAIFRTKYAVERADEILEASGRPDLIYFDESSVDHYQLDLTGSWSATSAHDYMREDLLRVGPGRDGMIELVIANNDSMAAGAIKALQEVGYNLGTPGSTTIPVFGVDASAMGRQLISRGVMAGTVSQDPDETAACMCSMVLNARRGQDLLAGLDAYPRDEKDGLSRAVFIPCSIFEPETSGEGVADAGPDAAGTSAGAAS
;
A
#
# COMPACT_ATOMS: atom_id res chain seq x y z
N MET A 1 1.11 6.53 4.40
CA MET A 1 1.97 7.72 4.65
C MET A 1 2.09 8.08 6.13
N GLY A 2 1.01 8.18 6.91
CA GLY A 2 1.08 8.55 8.33
C GLY A 2 1.94 7.60 9.17
N SER A 3 1.93 6.29 8.87
CA SER A 3 2.75 5.28 9.55
C SER A 3 4.25 5.46 9.32
N ILE A 4 4.67 5.60 8.04
CA ILE A 4 6.09 5.84 7.70
C ILE A 4 6.61 7.12 8.37
N ARG A 5 5.83 8.22 8.30
CA ARG A 5 6.20 9.48 8.94
C ARG A 5 6.38 9.32 10.46
N THR A 6 5.44 8.65 11.12
CA THR A 6 5.50 8.43 12.56
C THR A 6 6.72 7.58 12.95
N ALA A 7 6.99 6.50 12.22
CA ALA A 7 8.14 5.64 12.44
C ALA A 7 9.45 6.40 12.25
N LEU A 8 9.61 7.13 11.14
CA LEU A 8 10.83 7.92 10.87
C LEU A 8 11.06 8.99 11.92
N SER A 9 10.01 9.71 12.34
CA SER A 9 10.10 10.71 13.40
C SER A 9 10.60 10.10 14.72
N SER A 10 10.10 8.91 15.06
CA SER A 10 10.53 8.14 16.21
C SER A 10 12.01 7.75 16.12
N ASP A 11 12.43 7.20 14.98
CA ASP A 11 13.79 6.72 14.76
C ASP A 11 14.82 7.86 14.78
N LEU A 12 14.51 8.98 14.13
CA LEU A 12 15.35 10.18 14.14
C LEU A 12 15.49 10.74 15.57
N ALA A 13 14.39 10.78 16.34
CA ALA A 13 14.42 11.22 17.73
C ALA A 13 15.27 10.29 18.61
N HIS A 14 15.15 8.97 18.48
CA HIS A 14 15.99 8.00 19.18
C HIS A 14 17.46 8.12 18.80
N ALA A 15 17.75 8.41 17.53
CA ALA A 15 19.12 8.65 17.04
C ALA A 15 19.67 10.02 17.43
N GLY A 16 18.89 10.88 18.08
CA GLY A 16 19.28 12.25 18.43
C GLY A 16 19.52 13.17 17.24
N VAL A 17 18.80 12.92 16.15
CA VAL A 17 18.83 13.73 14.92
C VAL A 17 17.73 14.78 14.98
N PRO A 18 18.05 16.08 15.03
CA PRO A 18 17.04 17.12 14.90
C PRO A 18 16.48 17.13 13.46
N TYR A 19 15.18 17.32 13.33
CA TYR A 19 14.52 17.38 12.04
C TYR A 19 13.37 18.40 12.04
N GLU A 20 13.00 18.84 10.85
CA GLU A 20 11.82 19.66 10.59
C GLU A 20 10.92 18.94 9.60
N GLU A 21 9.62 19.01 9.80
CA GLU A 21 8.63 18.39 8.91
C GLU A 21 7.86 19.45 8.13
N TYR A 22 7.62 19.14 6.85
CA TYR A 22 6.85 19.98 5.95
C TYR A 22 5.73 19.14 5.31
N ASP A 23 4.54 19.72 5.16
CA ASP A 23 3.44 19.12 4.44
C ASP A 23 3.09 19.98 3.23
N ALA A 24 3.29 19.43 2.05
CA ALA A 24 2.99 20.12 0.78
C ALA A 24 1.49 20.16 0.45
N GLY A 25 0.65 19.40 1.17
CA GLY A 25 -0.78 19.31 0.91
C GLY A 25 -1.11 18.84 -0.51
N ASN A 26 -0.32 17.90 -1.04
CA ASN A 26 -0.41 17.40 -2.43
C ASN A 26 -0.22 18.49 -3.50
N SER A 27 0.55 19.53 -3.19
CA SER A 27 0.87 20.64 -4.11
C SER A 27 2.36 20.67 -4.43
N GLN A 28 2.73 20.40 -5.67
CA GLN A 28 4.14 20.45 -6.11
C GLN A 28 4.76 21.83 -5.90
N SER A 29 4.00 22.91 -6.15
CA SER A 29 4.47 24.27 -5.90
C SER A 29 4.79 24.55 -4.43
N ASN A 30 3.99 23.96 -3.50
CA ASN A 30 4.30 24.08 -2.08
C ASN A 30 5.57 23.29 -1.74
N GLN A 31 5.71 22.08 -2.28
CA GLN A 31 6.92 21.27 -2.06
C GLN A 31 8.19 21.97 -2.56
N ASP A 32 8.15 22.59 -3.74
CA ASP A 32 9.27 23.34 -4.30
C ASP A 32 9.72 24.49 -3.37
N GLN A 33 8.76 25.19 -2.74
CA GLN A 33 9.04 26.24 -1.76
C GLN A 33 9.57 25.69 -0.44
N GLN A 34 9.07 24.56 0.01
CA GLN A 34 9.50 23.90 1.24
C GLN A 34 10.94 23.37 1.11
N VAL A 35 11.31 22.84 -0.06
CA VAL A 35 12.68 22.45 -0.37
C VAL A 35 13.62 23.66 -0.29
N ASP A 36 13.25 24.80 -0.89
CA ASP A 36 14.03 26.04 -0.81
C ASP A 36 14.17 26.52 0.64
N GLN A 37 13.10 26.46 1.42
CA GLN A 37 13.08 26.82 2.84
C GLN A 37 14.01 25.92 3.67
N ALA A 38 13.94 24.59 3.48
CA ALA A 38 14.79 23.64 4.19
C ALA A 38 16.28 23.87 3.90
N LEU A 39 16.65 24.07 2.63
CA LEU A 39 18.02 24.35 2.21
C LEU A 39 18.54 25.69 2.78
N GLN A 40 17.72 26.75 2.75
CA GLN A 40 18.04 28.04 3.35
C GLN A 40 18.16 27.95 4.88
N GLY A 41 17.39 27.05 5.51
CA GLY A 41 17.46 26.74 6.94
C GLY A 41 18.70 25.97 7.35
N GLY A 42 19.52 25.51 6.40
CA GLY A 42 20.75 24.76 6.64
C GLY A 42 20.53 23.27 6.89
N ALA A 43 19.52 22.68 6.23
CA ALA A 43 19.35 21.24 6.23
C ALA A 43 20.62 20.52 5.80
N SER A 44 21.01 19.44 6.49
CA SER A 44 22.18 18.61 6.17
C SER A 44 21.82 17.34 5.38
N ALA A 45 20.55 17.06 5.23
CA ALA A 45 19.98 16.05 4.35
C ALA A 45 18.52 16.39 4.08
N LEU A 46 17.99 16.02 2.92
CA LEU A 46 16.57 16.08 2.59
C LEU A 46 16.01 14.66 2.53
N VAL A 47 14.82 14.44 3.14
CA VAL A 47 14.03 13.21 2.98
C VAL A 47 12.72 13.62 2.34
N VAL A 48 12.48 13.19 1.10
CA VAL A 48 11.43 13.75 0.24
C VAL A 48 10.50 12.67 -0.27
N ASN A 49 9.21 12.77 0.09
CA ASN A 49 8.15 12.07 -0.63
C ASN A 49 7.65 13.01 -1.74
N ILE A 50 8.05 12.76 -2.97
CA ILE A 50 7.75 13.65 -4.08
C ILE A 50 6.24 13.74 -4.33
N VAL A 51 5.72 14.94 -4.59
CA VAL A 51 4.29 15.13 -4.84
C VAL A 51 3.90 14.57 -6.20
N THR A 52 4.64 14.93 -7.24
CA THR A 52 4.41 14.42 -8.60
C THR A 52 5.29 13.20 -8.84
N SER A 53 4.72 12.01 -8.60
CA SER A 53 5.39 10.73 -8.76
C SER A 53 5.64 10.39 -10.23
N GLY A 54 6.69 9.60 -10.51
CA GLY A 54 7.01 9.13 -11.86
C GLY A 54 7.43 10.24 -12.82
N ASN A 55 7.97 11.36 -12.31
CA ASN A 55 8.37 12.51 -13.12
C ASN A 55 9.80 12.94 -12.80
N ALA A 56 10.75 12.48 -13.63
CA ALA A 56 12.17 12.76 -13.47
C ALA A 56 12.50 14.28 -13.49
N GLU A 57 11.79 15.09 -14.28
CA GLU A 57 12.03 16.55 -14.31
C GLU A 57 11.73 17.23 -12.98
N VAL A 58 10.72 16.74 -12.26
CA VAL A 58 10.36 17.29 -10.94
C VAL A 58 11.39 16.88 -9.90
N ALA A 59 11.85 15.64 -9.92
CA ALA A 59 12.91 15.15 -9.04
C ALA A 59 14.23 15.86 -9.33
N ASP A 60 14.58 16.08 -10.60
CA ASP A 60 15.79 16.80 -11.05
C ASP A 60 15.88 18.21 -10.42
N LYS A 61 14.77 18.94 -10.37
CA LYS A 61 14.72 20.26 -9.73
C LYS A 61 15.09 20.22 -8.24
N VAL A 62 14.66 19.18 -7.53
CA VAL A 62 15.02 18.97 -6.13
C VAL A 62 16.51 18.67 -6.02
N CYS A 63 17.00 17.75 -6.85
CA CYS A 63 18.41 17.33 -6.87
C CYS A 63 19.36 18.48 -7.21
N LEU A 64 19.07 19.27 -8.24
CA LEU A 64 19.89 20.42 -8.63
C LEU A 64 20.02 21.45 -7.50
N LYS A 65 18.95 21.75 -6.78
CA LYS A 65 18.97 22.66 -5.64
C LYS A 65 19.79 22.10 -4.47
N ALA A 66 19.61 20.82 -4.18
CA ALA A 66 20.32 20.13 -3.12
C ALA A 66 21.82 20.00 -3.41
N GLU A 67 22.18 19.62 -4.64
CA GLU A 67 23.57 19.54 -5.11
C GLU A 67 24.29 20.90 -4.99
N ALA A 68 23.65 21.99 -5.43
CA ALA A 68 24.19 23.34 -5.30
C ALA A 68 24.44 23.76 -3.83
N ALA A 69 23.71 23.16 -2.89
CA ALA A 69 23.88 23.36 -1.45
C ALA A 69 24.80 22.31 -0.79
N GLY A 70 25.24 21.29 -1.51
CA GLY A 70 25.99 20.15 -0.97
C GLY A 70 25.20 19.30 0.00
N VAL A 71 23.89 19.12 -0.25
CA VAL A 71 22.94 18.41 0.63
C VAL A 71 22.46 17.15 -0.06
N PRO A 72 22.67 15.95 0.51
CA PRO A 72 22.15 14.71 -0.04
C PRO A 72 20.63 14.61 0.05
N VAL A 73 20.03 13.83 -0.88
CA VAL A 73 18.58 13.64 -0.98
C VAL A 73 18.22 12.15 -0.87
N VAL A 74 17.30 11.83 0.02
CA VAL A 74 16.67 10.54 0.10
C VAL A 74 15.20 10.68 -0.34
N PHE A 75 14.87 10.20 -1.51
CA PHE A 75 13.49 10.08 -1.93
C PHE A 75 12.88 8.82 -1.30
N PHE A 76 11.57 8.83 -1.06
CA PHE A 76 10.92 7.65 -0.51
C PHE A 76 9.47 7.49 -0.95
N ASN A 77 8.97 6.26 -0.88
CA ASN A 77 7.61 5.84 -1.13
C ASN A 77 7.14 6.06 -2.57
N ARG A 78 7.08 7.29 -3.04
CA ARG A 78 6.67 7.61 -4.41
C ARG A 78 7.86 7.57 -5.35
N PRO A 79 7.86 6.71 -6.39
CA PRO A 79 8.92 6.67 -7.38
C PRO A 79 9.16 8.03 -8.05
N VAL A 80 10.41 8.38 -8.23
CA VAL A 80 10.83 9.66 -8.84
C VAL A 80 10.94 9.58 -10.36
N GLU A 81 11.06 8.37 -10.89
CA GLU A 81 11.18 8.05 -12.31
C GLU A 81 9.97 7.26 -12.79
N GLY A 82 9.58 7.44 -14.03
CA GLY A 82 8.54 6.69 -14.71
C GLY A 82 9.12 5.70 -15.71
N GLU A 83 8.28 4.91 -16.35
CA GLU A 83 8.67 3.99 -17.42
C GLU A 83 9.37 4.75 -18.55
N GLY A 84 10.61 4.36 -18.85
CA GLY A 84 11.45 4.98 -19.86
C GLY A 84 12.39 6.09 -19.36
N ASP A 85 12.30 6.46 -18.07
CA ASP A 85 13.16 7.47 -17.44
C ASP A 85 14.11 6.85 -16.39
N GLU A 86 14.24 5.52 -16.36
CA GLU A 86 15.02 4.77 -15.38
C GLU A 86 16.50 5.23 -15.39
N GLY A 87 17.03 5.54 -14.22
CA GLY A 87 18.39 6.07 -14.05
C GLY A 87 18.56 7.55 -14.34
N ALA A 88 17.55 8.25 -14.81
CA ALA A 88 17.64 9.68 -15.11
C ALA A 88 17.99 10.54 -13.87
N ILE A 89 17.61 10.09 -12.68
CA ILE A 89 17.87 10.75 -11.40
C ILE A 89 18.79 9.91 -10.53
N LEU A 90 18.44 8.67 -10.28
CA LEU A 90 19.12 7.83 -9.28
C LEU A 90 20.53 7.41 -9.72
N ASP A 91 20.77 7.27 -11.03
CA ASP A 91 22.11 6.98 -11.55
C ASP A 91 22.89 8.24 -11.93
N TYR A 92 22.20 9.38 -12.06
CA TYR A 92 22.85 10.63 -12.48
C TYR A 92 23.50 11.37 -11.30
N TYR A 93 22.89 11.35 -10.10
CA TYR A 93 23.37 12.06 -8.93
C TYR A 93 24.01 11.12 -7.90
N ASP A 94 25.25 11.42 -7.49
CA ASP A 94 26.00 10.60 -6.52
C ASP A 94 25.38 10.60 -5.10
N ASP A 95 24.83 11.75 -4.68
CA ASP A 95 24.28 11.96 -3.31
C ASP A 95 22.75 11.88 -3.27
N VAL A 96 22.17 11.06 -4.14
CA VAL A 96 20.72 10.80 -4.19
C VAL A 96 20.45 9.30 -4.01
N ALA A 97 19.42 8.96 -3.27
CA ALA A 97 18.95 7.58 -3.12
C ALA A 97 17.43 7.53 -3.03
N PHE A 98 16.85 6.36 -3.29
CA PHE A 98 15.42 6.08 -3.13
C PHE A 98 15.20 4.90 -2.18
N VAL A 99 14.14 5.00 -1.36
CA VAL A 99 13.63 3.90 -0.53
C VAL A 99 12.15 3.72 -0.77
N GLY A 100 11.74 2.54 -1.16
CA GLY A 100 10.33 2.22 -1.40
C GLY A 100 10.08 0.74 -1.49
N THR A 101 8.98 0.35 -2.08
CA THR A 101 8.68 -1.04 -2.46
C THR A 101 8.75 -1.17 -3.97
N ASP A 102 9.04 -2.35 -4.47
CA ASP A 102 8.94 -2.66 -5.90
C ASP A 102 7.46 -2.68 -6.30
N PRO A 103 7.01 -1.75 -7.16
CA PRO A 103 5.59 -1.64 -7.51
C PRO A 103 5.05 -2.87 -8.25
N GLU A 104 5.87 -3.53 -9.08
CA GLU A 104 5.52 -4.78 -9.76
C GLU A 104 5.32 -5.91 -8.76
N ALA A 105 6.26 -6.08 -7.83
CA ALA A 105 6.18 -7.11 -6.80
C ALA A 105 4.93 -6.95 -5.92
N VAL A 106 4.56 -5.71 -5.55
CA VAL A 106 3.33 -5.43 -4.80
C VAL A 106 2.10 -5.83 -5.59
N GLY A 107 2.02 -5.46 -6.88
CA GLY A 107 0.91 -5.85 -7.75
C GLY A 107 0.79 -7.35 -7.91
N ARG A 108 1.91 -8.05 -8.13
CA ARG A 108 1.94 -9.52 -8.23
C ARG A 108 1.52 -10.21 -6.94
N LEU A 109 1.94 -9.72 -5.78
CA LEU A 109 1.49 -10.25 -4.48
C LEU A 109 0.00 -10.04 -4.26
N GLN A 110 -0.55 -8.89 -4.66
CA GLN A 110 -1.99 -8.68 -4.61
C GLN A 110 -2.73 -9.66 -5.53
N GLY A 111 -2.24 -9.87 -6.74
CA GLY A 111 -2.80 -10.84 -7.68
C GLY A 111 -2.67 -12.29 -7.20
N GLU A 112 -1.57 -12.65 -6.53
CA GLU A 112 -1.39 -13.96 -5.92
C GLU A 112 -2.40 -14.19 -4.79
N LEU A 113 -2.59 -13.20 -3.93
CA LEU A 113 -3.60 -13.24 -2.87
C LEU A 113 -5.01 -13.41 -3.45
N ILE A 114 -5.37 -12.66 -4.49
CA ILE A 114 -6.67 -12.73 -5.17
C ILE A 114 -6.85 -14.10 -5.82
N GLY A 115 -5.91 -14.53 -6.67
CA GLY A 115 -6.02 -15.77 -7.41
C GLY A 115 -6.10 -16.99 -6.49
N THR A 116 -5.28 -17.03 -5.43
CA THR A 116 -5.31 -18.11 -4.44
C THR A 116 -6.66 -18.15 -3.72
N TYR A 117 -7.16 -17.01 -3.27
CA TYR A 117 -8.48 -16.92 -2.63
C TYR A 117 -9.59 -17.40 -3.57
N LEU A 118 -9.59 -16.98 -4.81
CA LEU A 118 -10.61 -17.36 -5.78
C LEU A 118 -10.57 -18.86 -6.13
N VAL A 119 -9.38 -19.47 -6.23
CA VAL A 119 -9.29 -20.93 -6.45
C VAL A 119 -9.97 -21.70 -5.32
N GLU A 120 -9.83 -21.26 -4.09
CA GLU A 120 -10.42 -21.89 -2.91
C GLU A 120 -11.93 -21.63 -2.78
N HIS A 121 -12.39 -20.44 -3.18
CA HIS A 121 -13.76 -19.96 -2.93
C HIS A 121 -14.58 -19.70 -4.20
N TYR A 122 -14.15 -20.20 -5.36
CA TYR A 122 -14.72 -19.81 -6.66
C TYR A 122 -16.25 -19.88 -6.72
N GLN A 123 -16.83 -21.00 -6.27
CA GLN A 123 -18.29 -21.20 -6.32
C GLN A 123 -19.06 -20.32 -5.31
N GLU A 124 -18.38 -19.83 -4.29
CA GLU A 124 -18.96 -18.93 -3.29
C GLU A 124 -18.93 -17.48 -3.77
N VAL A 125 -17.96 -17.17 -4.62
CA VAL A 125 -17.75 -15.82 -5.20
C VAL A 125 -18.56 -15.63 -6.48
N ASP A 126 -18.73 -16.66 -7.30
CA ASP A 126 -19.62 -16.69 -8.48
C ASP A 126 -21.09 -16.59 -8.03
N LEU A 127 -21.55 -15.38 -7.72
CA LEU A 127 -22.84 -15.10 -7.09
C LEU A 127 -24.00 -15.13 -8.08
N ASP A 128 -23.78 -14.82 -9.33
CA ASP A 128 -24.80 -14.89 -10.38
C ASP A 128 -24.82 -16.24 -11.10
N GLY A 129 -23.77 -17.07 -10.91
CA GLY A 129 -23.71 -18.46 -11.37
C GLY A 129 -23.39 -18.57 -12.87
N ASP A 130 -22.79 -17.57 -13.47
CA ASP A 130 -22.43 -17.58 -14.89
C ASP A 130 -21.11 -18.31 -15.17
N GLY A 131 -20.37 -18.69 -14.12
CA GLY A 131 -19.09 -19.40 -14.17
C GLY A 131 -17.89 -18.51 -14.40
N ARG A 132 -18.02 -17.21 -14.26
CA ARG A 132 -16.98 -16.20 -14.36
C ARG A 132 -17.00 -15.31 -13.10
N ILE A 133 -15.93 -14.61 -12.84
CA ILE A 133 -15.85 -13.63 -11.75
C ILE A 133 -15.69 -12.23 -12.32
N SER A 134 -16.68 -11.40 -12.07
CA SER A 134 -16.63 -10.00 -12.48
C SER A 134 -16.02 -9.12 -11.40
N TYR A 135 -15.17 -8.17 -11.79
CA TYR A 135 -14.48 -7.30 -10.84
C TYR A 135 -14.68 -5.81 -11.11
N ALA A 136 -14.64 -5.02 -10.04
CA ALA A 136 -14.40 -3.58 -10.08
C ALA A 136 -12.98 -3.29 -9.58
N LEU A 137 -12.28 -2.32 -10.19
CA LEU A 137 -10.93 -1.93 -9.82
C LEU A 137 -10.83 -0.41 -9.62
N PHE A 138 -10.26 -0.01 -8.47
CA PHE A 138 -10.05 1.39 -8.12
C PHE A 138 -8.57 1.75 -8.17
N LYS A 139 -8.20 2.64 -9.10
CA LYS A 139 -6.84 3.12 -9.34
C LYS A 139 -6.60 4.47 -8.66
N GLY A 140 -5.49 4.56 -7.93
CA GLY A 140 -5.23 5.70 -7.06
C GLY A 140 -4.81 6.99 -7.77
N GLU A 141 -3.94 6.92 -8.78
CA GLU A 141 -3.37 8.10 -9.45
C GLU A 141 -2.93 7.77 -10.88
N ALA A 142 -3.18 8.65 -11.84
CA ALA A 142 -3.01 8.36 -13.26
C ALA A 142 -1.56 8.05 -13.68
N GLY A 143 -0.62 8.90 -13.30
CA GLY A 143 0.79 8.81 -13.72
C GLY A 143 1.71 8.15 -12.69
N ASN A 144 1.18 7.66 -11.59
CA ASN A 144 1.95 7.06 -10.53
C ASN A 144 2.33 5.61 -10.86
N PRO A 145 3.62 5.24 -10.91
CA PRO A 145 4.05 3.88 -11.21
C PRO A 145 3.44 2.83 -10.29
N GLU A 146 3.31 3.10 -8.98
CA GLU A 146 2.66 2.17 -8.06
C GLU A 146 1.20 1.89 -8.46
N ALA A 147 0.44 2.93 -8.83
CA ALA A 147 -0.94 2.75 -9.28
C ALA A 147 -1.01 2.00 -10.61
N ILE A 148 -0.09 2.27 -11.53
CA ILE A 148 -0.02 1.60 -12.83
C ILE A 148 0.27 0.11 -12.64
N PHE A 149 1.31 -0.23 -11.91
CA PHE A 149 1.75 -1.62 -11.73
C PHE A 149 0.80 -2.43 -10.85
N ARG A 150 0.27 -1.87 -9.75
CA ARG A 150 -0.75 -2.54 -8.93
C ARG A 150 -2.01 -2.84 -9.75
N THR A 151 -2.47 -1.89 -10.57
CA THR A 151 -3.64 -2.09 -11.45
C THR A 151 -3.41 -3.22 -12.45
N LYS A 152 -2.24 -3.24 -13.09
CA LYS A 152 -1.89 -4.21 -14.12
C LYS A 152 -1.66 -5.60 -13.51
N TYR A 153 -0.70 -5.72 -12.60
CA TYR A 153 -0.21 -7.01 -12.16
C TYR A 153 -1.13 -7.72 -11.15
N ALA A 154 -2.03 -6.99 -10.48
CA ALA A 154 -3.03 -7.64 -9.65
C ALA A 154 -4.00 -8.51 -10.48
N VAL A 155 -4.43 -8.02 -11.63
CA VAL A 155 -5.30 -8.77 -12.54
C VAL A 155 -4.51 -9.84 -13.27
N GLU A 156 -3.39 -9.49 -13.93
CA GLU A 156 -2.58 -10.46 -14.70
C GLU A 156 -2.16 -11.66 -13.85
N ARG A 157 -1.70 -11.42 -12.61
CA ARG A 157 -1.25 -12.52 -11.75
C ARG A 157 -2.41 -13.37 -11.22
N ALA A 158 -3.56 -12.76 -10.93
CA ALA A 158 -4.77 -13.51 -10.57
C ALA A 158 -5.22 -14.41 -11.73
N ASP A 159 -5.24 -13.89 -12.96
CA ASP A 159 -5.60 -14.64 -14.16
C ASP A 159 -4.63 -15.80 -14.42
N GLU A 160 -3.31 -15.61 -14.28
CA GLU A 160 -2.32 -16.70 -14.37
C GLU A 160 -2.65 -17.87 -13.42
N ILE A 161 -3.09 -17.57 -12.19
CA ILE A 161 -3.43 -18.58 -11.18
C ILE A 161 -4.77 -19.27 -11.51
N LEU A 162 -5.76 -18.49 -11.95
CA LEU A 162 -7.06 -19.01 -12.38
C LEU A 162 -6.90 -19.93 -13.59
N GLU A 163 -6.16 -19.53 -14.62
CA GLU A 163 -5.86 -20.34 -15.79
C GLU A 163 -5.18 -21.65 -15.40
N ALA A 164 -4.16 -21.59 -14.52
CA ALA A 164 -3.45 -22.76 -14.03
C ALA A 164 -4.36 -23.75 -13.27
N SER A 165 -5.47 -23.26 -12.69
CA SER A 165 -6.49 -24.07 -12.01
C SER A 165 -7.66 -24.47 -12.91
N GLY A 166 -7.63 -24.13 -14.20
CA GLY A 166 -8.67 -24.43 -15.19
C GLY A 166 -9.92 -23.56 -15.05
N ARG A 167 -9.77 -22.37 -14.50
CA ARG A 167 -10.82 -21.34 -14.37
C ARG A 167 -10.65 -20.28 -15.47
N PRO A 168 -11.72 -19.61 -15.89
CA PRO A 168 -11.63 -18.47 -16.80
C PRO A 168 -10.99 -17.26 -16.11
N ASP A 169 -10.44 -16.35 -16.93
CA ASP A 169 -9.92 -15.07 -16.52
C ASP A 169 -11.02 -14.19 -15.90
N LEU A 170 -10.59 -13.25 -15.06
CA LEU A 170 -11.42 -12.20 -14.49
C LEU A 170 -12.01 -11.33 -15.61
N ILE A 171 -13.23 -10.87 -15.42
CA ILE A 171 -13.85 -9.90 -16.33
C ILE A 171 -14.13 -8.58 -15.61
N TYR A 172 -13.83 -7.46 -16.27
CA TYR A 172 -14.22 -6.18 -15.73
C TYR A 172 -15.75 -6.03 -15.83
N PHE A 173 -16.42 -5.63 -14.74
CA PHE A 173 -17.89 -5.58 -14.66
C PHE A 173 -18.58 -4.72 -15.74
N ASP A 174 -17.86 -3.75 -16.30
CA ASP A 174 -18.31 -2.92 -17.42
C ASP A 174 -17.48 -3.26 -18.68
N GLU A 175 -17.92 -4.25 -19.45
CA GLU A 175 -17.23 -4.69 -20.66
C GLU A 175 -17.10 -3.57 -21.73
N SER A 176 -17.85 -2.47 -21.60
CA SER A 176 -17.73 -1.31 -22.49
C SER A 176 -16.60 -0.36 -22.09
N SER A 177 -16.05 -0.50 -20.89
CA SER A 177 -14.89 0.27 -20.45
C SER A 177 -13.62 -0.17 -21.17
N VAL A 178 -12.83 0.78 -21.65
CA VAL A 178 -11.55 0.52 -22.30
C VAL A 178 -10.42 0.33 -21.28
N ASP A 179 -10.52 1.02 -20.16
CA ASP A 179 -9.45 1.11 -19.17
C ASP A 179 -9.49 -0.04 -18.13
N HIS A 180 -10.67 -0.64 -17.93
CA HIS A 180 -10.92 -1.69 -16.93
C HIS A 180 -10.55 -1.29 -15.50
N TYR A 181 -10.65 0.00 -15.18
CA TYR A 181 -10.50 0.55 -13.83
C TYR A 181 -11.24 1.89 -13.70
N GLN A 182 -11.44 2.32 -12.46
CA GLN A 182 -11.95 3.65 -12.11
C GLN A 182 -10.86 4.45 -11.43
N LEU A 183 -10.51 5.61 -12.00
CA LEU A 183 -9.42 6.45 -11.55
C LEU A 183 -9.88 7.45 -10.51
N ASP A 184 -9.17 7.54 -9.40
CA ASP A 184 -9.30 8.72 -8.52
C ASP A 184 -8.70 9.95 -9.19
N LEU A 185 -9.57 10.80 -9.75
CA LEU A 185 -9.19 12.02 -10.47
C LEU A 185 -8.49 13.05 -9.57
N THR A 186 -8.59 12.90 -8.25
CA THR A 186 -7.90 13.78 -7.30
C THR A 186 -6.45 13.35 -7.03
N GLY A 187 -6.08 12.12 -7.41
CA GLY A 187 -4.77 11.53 -7.13
C GLY A 187 -4.48 11.35 -5.63
N SER A 188 -5.53 11.34 -4.80
CA SER A 188 -5.40 11.27 -3.34
C SER A 188 -5.55 9.86 -2.79
N TRP A 189 -5.81 8.86 -3.65
CA TRP A 189 -6.05 7.46 -3.27
C TRP A 189 -7.22 7.36 -2.27
N SER A 190 -8.29 8.05 -2.61
CA SER A 190 -9.35 8.45 -1.70
C SER A 190 -10.41 7.36 -1.48
N ALA A 191 -10.72 7.10 -0.20
CA ALA A 191 -11.89 6.30 0.16
C ALA A 191 -13.20 6.89 -0.39
N THR A 192 -13.32 8.21 -0.45
CA THR A 192 -14.51 8.89 -0.97
C THR A 192 -14.70 8.63 -2.45
N SER A 193 -13.63 8.74 -3.26
CA SER A 193 -13.70 8.46 -4.70
C SER A 193 -14.12 7.02 -4.96
N ALA A 194 -13.50 6.04 -4.27
CA ALA A 194 -13.85 4.63 -4.42
C ALA A 194 -15.28 4.33 -3.95
N HIS A 195 -15.73 4.97 -2.86
CA HIS A 195 -17.12 4.85 -2.38
C HIS A 195 -18.13 5.37 -3.42
N ASP A 196 -17.88 6.56 -3.97
CA ASP A 196 -18.83 7.19 -4.89
C ASP A 196 -18.91 6.40 -6.20
N TYR A 197 -17.79 5.94 -6.75
CA TYR A 197 -17.77 5.05 -7.90
C TYR A 197 -18.51 3.74 -7.62
N MET A 198 -18.13 3.03 -6.55
CA MET A 198 -18.77 1.76 -6.21
C MET A 198 -20.28 1.91 -6.00
N ARG A 199 -20.74 3.01 -5.39
CA ARG A 199 -22.16 3.28 -5.23
C ARG A 199 -22.87 3.48 -6.57
N GLU A 200 -22.26 4.18 -7.51
CA GLU A 200 -22.80 4.36 -8.86
C GLU A 200 -22.86 3.03 -9.62
N ASP A 201 -21.82 2.21 -9.51
CA ASP A 201 -21.77 0.90 -10.13
C ASP A 201 -22.83 -0.04 -9.60
N LEU A 202 -23.04 -0.07 -8.28
CA LEU A 202 -24.08 -0.87 -7.63
C LEU A 202 -25.52 -0.45 -8.03
N LEU A 203 -25.73 0.78 -8.47
CA LEU A 203 -27.01 1.21 -9.07
C LEU A 203 -27.20 0.63 -10.47
N ARG A 204 -26.13 0.38 -11.21
CA ARG A 204 -26.16 -0.17 -12.58
C ARG A 204 -26.23 -1.68 -12.58
N VAL A 205 -25.35 -2.33 -11.83
CA VAL A 205 -25.14 -3.79 -11.79
C VAL A 205 -25.32 -4.35 -10.36
N GLY A 206 -26.32 -3.86 -9.69
CA GLY A 206 -26.58 -4.19 -8.29
C GLY A 206 -26.92 -5.65 -8.04
N PRO A 207 -27.09 -6.01 -6.76
CA PRO A 207 -27.23 -7.38 -6.29
C PRO A 207 -28.27 -8.24 -7.02
N GLY A 208 -27.87 -9.48 -7.39
CA GLY A 208 -28.73 -10.47 -8.02
C GLY A 208 -29.10 -10.17 -9.47
N ARG A 209 -28.31 -9.36 -10.17
CA ARG A 209 -28.40 -9.12 -11.61
C ARG A 209 -27.27 -9.83 -12.33
N ASP A 210 -27.52 -10.23 -13.57
CA ASP A 210 -26.49 -10.76 -14.43
C ASP A 210 -25.35 -9.71 -14.58
N GLY A 211 -24.10 -10.15 -14.43
CA GLY A 211 -22.90 -9.30 -14.49
C GLY A 211 -22.73 -8.39 -13.26
N MET A 212 -23.25 -8.81 -12.09
CA MET A 212 -23.02 -8.08 -10.84
C MET A 212 -21.53 -8.10 -10.46
N ILE A 213 -21.06 -7.09 -9.72
CA ILE A 213 -19.69 -7.06 -9.21
C ILE A 213 -19.53 -8.13 -8.12
N GLU A 214 -18.57 -9.03 -8.28
CA GLU A 214 -18.30 -10.17 -7.41
C GLU A 214 -16.94 -10.11 -6.72
N LEU A 215 -16.08 -9.19 -7.18
CA LEU A 215 -14.75 -8.96 -6.66
C LEU A 215 -14.43 -7.47 -6.70
N VAL A 216 -13.75 -6.97 -5.68
CA VAL A 216 -13.24 -5.60 -5.65
C VAL A 216 -11.72 -5.61 -5.46
N ILE A 217 -11.02 -4.97 -6.38
CA ILE A 217 -9.58 -4.74 -6.34
C ILE A 217 -9.33 -3.26 -6.10
N ALA A 218 -8.60 -2.92 -5.05
CA ALA A 218 -8.28 -1.54 -4.74
C ALA A 218 -6.76 -1.36 -4.65
N ASN A 219 -6.25 -0.26 -5.19
CA ASN A 219 -4.82 0.02 -5.17
C ASN A 219 -4.29 0.28 -3.75
N ASN A 220 -5.19 0.58 -2.77
CA ASN A 220 -4.84 0.63 -1.36
C ASN A 220 -6.02 0.35 -0.43
N ASP A 221 -5.75 0.17 0.87
CA ASP A 221 -6.76 -0.10 1.89
C ASP A 221 -7.77 1.03 2.10
N SER A 222 -7.37 2.29 1.85
CA SER A 222 -8.27 3.43 1.96
C SER A 222 -9.40 3.35 0.93
N MET A 223 -9.04 3.06 -0.32
CA MET A 223 -9.99 2.85 -1.41
C MET A 223 -10.83 1.60 -1.18
N ALA A 224 -10.20 0.50 -0.71
CA ALA A 224 -10.92 -0.71 -0.30
C ALA A 224 -12.00 -0.43 0.75
N ALA A 225 -11.66 0.36 1.78
CA ALA A 225 -12.63 0.76 2.81
C ALA A 225 -13.78 1.60 2.25
N GLY A 226 -13.51 2.46 1.27
CA GLY A 226 -14.54 3.23 0.56
C GLY A 226 -15.51 2.31 -0.18
N ALA A 227 -15.01 1.36 -0.95
CA ALA A 227 -15.81 0.38 -1.66
C ALA A 227 -16.65 -0.50 -0.69
N ILE A 228 -16.03 -0.99 0.40
CA ILE A 228 -16.75 -1.74 1.44
C ILE A 228 -17.91 -0.94 2.00
N LYS A 229 -17.72 0.35 2.26
CA LYS A 229 -18.79 1.19 2.78
C LYS A 229 -19.97 1.27 1.81
N ALA A 230 -19.73 1.43 0.50
CA ALA A 230 -20.79 1.40 -0.50
C ALA A 230 -21.50 0.04 -0.58
N LEU A 231 -20.75 -1.06 -0.48
CA LEU A 231 -21.32 -2.41 -0.39
C LEU A 231 -22.23 -2.58 0.83
N GLN A 232 -21.83 -2.04 1.99
CA GLN A 232 -22.63 -2.08 3.23
C GLN A 232 -23.95 -1.30 3.10
N GLU A 233 -23.99 -0.23 2.35
CA GLU A 233 -25.20 0.56 2.11
C GLU A 233 -26.29 -0.24 1.36
N VAL A 234 -25.90 -1.29 0.61
CA VAL A 234 -26.81 -2.17 -0.12
C VAL A 234 -26.91 -3.58 0.51
N GLY A 235 -26.34 -3.79 1.70
CA GLY A 235 -26.52 -5.00 2.50
C GLY A 235 -25.47 -6.09 2.34
N TYR A 236 -24.38 -5.83 1.59
CA TYR A 236 -23.20 -6.71 1.50
C TYR A 236 -22.16 -6.38 2.58
N ASN A 237 -21.19 -7.23 2.77
CA ASN A 237 -20.00 -7.01 3.65
C ASN A 237 -20.36 -6.46 5.04
N LEU A 238 -21.47 -6.91 5.65
CA LEU A 238 -21.89 -6.41 6.97
C LEU A 238 -21.08 -7.02 8.12
N GLY A 239 -20.32 -8.09 7.88
CA GLY A 239 -19.58 -8.82 8.93
C GLY A 239 -20.50 -9.51 9.94
N THR A 240 -21.74 -9.81 9.56
CA THR A 240 -22.71 -10.49 10.41
C THR A 240 -23.06 -11.87 9.82
N PRO A 241 -23.42 -12.87 10.66
CA PRO A 241 -23.79 -14.19 10.15
C PRO A 241 -24.91 -14.12 9.11
N GLY A 242 -24.71 -14.76 7.96
CA GLY A 242 -25.67 -14.80 6.85
C GLY A 242 -25.64 -13.59 5.91
N SER A 243 -24.76 -12.63 6.14
CA SER A 243 -24.47 -11.57 5.16
C SER A 243 -23.59 -12.11 4.05
N THR A 244 -23.95 -11.86 2.80
CA THR A 244 -23.07 -12.11 1.66
C THR A 244 -21.90 -11.12 1.70
N THR A 245 -20.69 -11.64 1.52
CA THR A 245 -19.48 -10.84 1.46
C THR A 245 -18.87 -10.92 0.07
N ILE A 246 -18.80 -9.79 -0.64
CA ILE A 246 -18.01 -9.65 -1.87
C ILE A 246 -16.56 -9.48 -1.44
N PRO A 247 -15.63 -10.33 -1.91
CA PRO A 247 -14.22 -10.20 -1.53
C PRO A 247 -13.65 -8.86 -2.01
N VAL A 248 -12.98 -8.16 -1.10
CA VAL A 248 -12.32 -6.87 -1.35
C VAL A 248 -10.87 -7.00 -0.97
N PHE A 249 -9.97 -6.62 -1.88
CA PHE A 249 -8.52 -6.67 -1.68
C PHE A 249 -7.90 -5.29 -1.78
N GLY A 250 -6.95 -5.02 -0.89
CA GLY A 250 -6.22 -3.76 -0.82
C GLY A 250 -4.71 -3.95 -0.80
N VAL A 251 -4.01 -2.87 -0.48
CA VAL A 251 -2.57 -2.79 -0.24
C VAL A 251 -2.34 -1.83 0.93
N ASP A 252 -1.29 -1.97 1.66
CA ASP A 252 -0.70 -1.22 2.77
C ASP A 252 -0.76 -1.97 4.11
N ALA A 253 -1.65 -2.93 4.32
CA ALA A 253 -1.95 -3.53 5.62
C ALA A 253 -2.09 -2.47 6.73
N SER A 254 -2.76 -1.39 6.41
CA SER A 254 -3.02 -0.28 7.33
C SER A 254 -3.80 -0.75 8.57
N ALA A 255 -3.76 0.01 9.65
CA ALA A 255 -4.55 -0.33 10.85
C ALA A 255 -6.04 -0.50 10.52
N MET A 256 -6.57 0.31 9.58
CA MET A 256 -7.94 0.19 9.09
C MET A 256 -8.14 -1.08 8.27
N GLY A 257 -7.25 -1.39 7.32
CA GLY A 257 -7.33 -2.61 6.51
C GLY A 257 -7.31 -3.87 7.38
N ARG A 258 -6.36 -3.95 8.33
CA ARG A 258 -6.29 -5.05 9.30
C ARG A 258 -7.56 -5.20 10.14
N GLN A 259 -8.16 -4.09 10.55
CA GLN A 259 -9.45 -4.11 11.28
C GLN A 259 -10.60 -4.60 10.38
N LEU A 260 -10.65 -4.22 9.11
CA LEU A 260 -11.67 -4.69 8.18
C LEU A 260 -11.53 -6.18 7.89
N ILE A 261 -10.29 -6.69 7.78
CA ILE A 261 -10.01 -8.13 7.63
C ILE A 261 -10.45 -8.89 8.89
N SER A 262 -10.08 -8.40 10.09
CA SER A 262 -10.47 -9.06 11.36
C SER A 262 -11.98 -9.13 11.56
N ARG A 263 -12.74 -8.23 10.94
CA ARG A 263 -14.21 -8.22 10.94
C ARG A 263 -14.83 -9.10 9.84
N GLY A 264 -14.01 -9.71 8.99
CA GLY A 264 -14.48 -10.51 7.84
C GLY A 264 -15.21 -9.72 6.76
N VAL A 265 -14.94 -8.41 6.64
CA VAL A 265 -15.57 -7.54 5.62
C VAL A 265 -14.60 -7.17 4.48
N MET A 266 -13.32 -7.49 4.65
CA MET A 266 -12.26 -7.38 3.65
C MET A 266 -11.53 -8.72 3.58
N ALA A 267 -11.22 -9.20 2.39
CA ALA A 267 -10.64 -10.53 2.18
C ALA A 267 -9.13 -10.56 2.43
N GLY A 268 -8.41 -9.49 2.07
CA GLY A 268 -6.98 -9.45 2.29
C GLY A 268 -6.30 -8.17 1.83
N THR A 269 -5.03 -8.03 2.16
CA THR A 269 -4.18 -6.89 1.80
C THR A 269 -2.72 -7.30 1.70
N VAL A 270 -1.94 -6.57 0.91
CA VAL A 270 -0.48 -6.69 0.86
C VAL A 270 0.13 -5.72 1.86
N SER A 271 1.06 -6.22 2.68
CA SER A 271 1.78 -5.41 3.67
C SER A 271 3.00 -4.75 3.02
N GLN A 272 3.10 -3.46 3.23
CA GLN A 272 4.33 -2.67 3.05
C GLN A 272 4.83 -2.32 4.44
N ASP A 273 6.11 -2.60 4.75
CA ASP A 273 6.65 -2.40 6.09
C ASP A 273 7.07 -0.93 6.32
N PRO A 274 6.25 -0.12 7.02
CA PRO A 274 6.57 1.27 7.27
C PRO A 274 7.70 1.46 8.28
N ASP A 275 7.89 0.52 9.20
CA ASP A 275 8.93 0.61 10.23
C ASP A 275 10.28 0.31 9.60
N GLU A 276 10.38 -0.73 8.76
CA GLU A 276 11.60 -1.06 8.02
C GLU A 276 11.95 0.04 7.00
N THR A 277 10.95 0.61 6.33
CA THR A 277 11.15 1.78 5.44
C THR A 277 11.76 2.95 6.21
N ALA A 278 11.24 3.25 7.39
CA ALA A 278 11.73 4.32 8.25
C ALA A 278 13.15 4.05 8.77
N ALA A 279 13.43 2.83 9.20
CA ALA A 279 14.77 2.42 9.68
C ALA A 279 15.83 2.55 8.58
N CYS A 280 15.48 2.15 7.35
CA CYS A 280 16.35 2.31 6.18
C CYS A 280 16.65 3.80 5.91
N MET A 281 15.63 4.66 5.86
CA MET A 281 15.81 6.11 5.69
C MET A 281 16.61 6.74 6.83
N CYS A 282 16.35 6.36 8.08
CA CYS A 282 17.12 6.84 9.22
C CYS A 282 18.61 6.49 9.08
N SER A 283 18.92 5.27 8.63
CA SER A 283 20.30 4.83 8.36
C SER A 283 20.96 5.69 7.27
N MET A 284 20.26 6.00 6.18
CA MET A 284 20.77 6.89 5.13
C MET A 284 21.04 8.31 5.66
N VAL A 285 20.12 8.86 6.47
CA VAL A 285 20.34 10.18 7.11
C VAL A 285 21.56 10.17 8.02
N LEU A 286 21.78 9.11 8.78
CA LEU A 286 22.96 8.95 9.63
C LEU A 286 24.25 8.83 8.82
N ASN A 287 24.22 8.13 7.68
CA ASN A 287 25.34 8.03 6.76
C ASN A 287 25.68 9.40 6.15
N ALA A 288 24.67 10.16 5.69
CA ALA A 288 24.84 11.53 5.21
C ALA A 288 25.54 12.43 6.23
N ARG A 289 25.09 12.39 7.50
CA ARG A 289 25.70 13.18 8.60
C ARG A 289 27.14 12.79 8.90
N ARG A 290 27.56 11.58 8.56
CA ARG A 290 28.94 11.09 8.72
C ARG A 290 29.80 11.35 7.49
N GLY A 291 29.25 11.91 6.42
CA GLY A 291 29.91 12.07 5.13
C GLY A 291 30.22 10.73 4.45
N GLN A 292 29.40 9.72 4.71
CA GLN A 292 29.47 8.40 4.09
C GLN A 292 28.46 8.33 2.92
N ASP A 293 28.66 7.37 2.01
CA ASP A 293 27.65 7.07 0.99
C ASP A 293 26.33 6.74 1.66
N LEU A 294 25.21 7.26 1.11
CA LEU A 294 23.85 7.05 1.65
C LEU A 294 23.53 5.56 1.87
N LEU A 295 24.05 4.69 1.00
CA LEU A 295 23.76 3.27 0.98
C LEU A 295 24.75 2.43 1.81
N ALA A 296 25.69 3.05 2.51
CA ALA A 296 26.67 2.33 3.32
C ALA A 296 25.99 1.45 4.40
N GLY A 297 26.28 0.15 4.38
CA GLY A 297 25.73 -0.82 5.33
C GLY A 297 24.29 -1.26 5.04
N LEU A 298 23.74 -0.94 3.87
CA LEU A 298 22.40 -1.33 3.44
C LEU A 298 22.41 -2.45 2.37
N ASP A 299 23.49 -3.25 2.32
CA ASP A 299 23.66 -4.31 1.31
C ASP A 299 22.70 -5.49 1.47
N ALA A 300 22.05 -5.61 2.62
CA ALA A 300 21.05 -6.65 2.86
C ALA A 300 19.71 -6.40 2.16
N TYR A 301 19.46 -5.17 1.75
CA TYR A 301 18.21 -4.83 1.07
C TYR A 301 18.31 -5.11 -0.43
N PRO A 302 17.24 -5.65 -1.04
CA PRO A 302 17.13 -5.80 -2.48
C PRO A 302 17.34 -4.45 -3.19
N ARG A 303 18.03 -4.51 -4.31
CA ARG A 303 18.21 -3.37 -5.22
C ARG A 303 17.75 -3.78 -6.60
N ASP A 304 17.27 -2.84 -7.37
CA ASP A 304 16.91 -3.12 -8.75
C ASP A 304 18.17 -3.17 -9.62
N GLU A 305 18.73 -4.37 -9.76
CA GLU A 305 19.84 -4.62 -10.68
C GLU A 305 19.37 -4.75 -12.14
N LYS A 306 18.06 -5.00 -12.38
CA LYS A 306 17.51 -5.19 -13.72
C LYS A 306 17.57 -3.92 -14.56
N ASP A 307 17.24 -2.80 -13.94
CA ASP A 307 17.11 -1.50 -14.61
C ASP A 307 18.31 -0.56 -14.31
N GLY A 308 19.36 -1.09 -13.66
CA GLY A 308 20.55 -0.32 -13.34
C GLY A 308 20.37 0.64 -12.15
N LEU A 309 19.24 0.60 -11.45
CA LEU A 309 18.92 1.50 -10.33
C LEU A 309 19.69 1.13 -9.06
N SER A 310 21.02 1.20 -9.13
CA SER A 310 21.92 0.82 -8.02
C SER A 310 21.69 1.63 -6.74
N ARG A 311 21.01 2.78 -6.83
CA ARG A 311 20.72 3.67 -5.70
C ARG A 311 19.26 3.60 -5.21
N ALA A 312 18.46 2.68 -5.73
CA ALA A 312 17.13 2.35 -5.21
C ALA A 312 17.22 1.17 -4.24
N VAL A 313 16.65 1.34 -3.06
CA VAL A 313 16.49 0.28 -2.05
C VAL A 313 15.03 -0.10 -1.98
N PHE A 314 14.74 -1.38 -2.19
CA PHE A 314 13.39 -1.91 -2.10
C PHE A 314 13.17 -2.66 -0.80
N ILE A 315 12.20 -2.20 -0.01
CA ILE A 315 11.76 -2.88 1.21
C ILE A 315 10.85 -4.04 0.79
N PRO A 316 11.12 -5.26 1.26
CA PRO A 316 10.30 -6.41 0.92
C PRO A 316 8.83 -6.21 1.36
N CYS A 317 7.91 -6.62 0.51
CA CYS A 317 6.48 -6.67 0.81
C CYS A 317 6.01 -8.12 0.99
N SER A 318 4.88 -8.32 1.64
CA SER A 318 4.32 -9.65 1.91
C SER A 318 2.78 -9.60 1.95
N ILE A 319 2.15 -10.74 1.75
CA ILE A 319 0.72 -10.88 2.02
C ILE A 319 0.51 -10.75 3.54
N PHE A 320 -0.43 -9.92 3.95
CA PHE A 320 -0.77 -9.77 5.36
C PHE A 320 -1.53 -11.00 5.85
N GLU A 321 -0.96 -11.70 6.82
CA GLU A 321 -1.60 -12.79 7.54
C GLU A 321 -2.11 -12.27 8.89
N PRO A 322 -3.44 -12.37 9.18
CA PRO A 322 -3.95 -12.03 10.50
C PRO A 322 -3.31 -12.94 11.56
N GLU A 323 -2.90 -12.38 12.70
CA GLU A 323 -2.47 -13.20 13.82
C GLU A 323 -3.60 -14.19 14.16
N THR A 324 -3.36 -15.47 14.00
CA THR A 324 -4.23 -16.51 14.54
C THR A 324 -4.23 -16.33 16.05
N SER A 325 -5.37 -15.88 16.60
CA SER A 325 -5.54 -15.82 18.05
C SER A 325 -5.26 -17.23 18.59
N GLY A 326 -4.06 -17.36 19.21
CA GLY A 326 -3.57 -18.63 19.76
C GLY A 326 -4.62 -19.24 20.66
N GLU A 327 -4.85 -20.51 20.48
CA GLU A 327 -5.72 -21.36 21.28
C GLU A 327 -5.50 -21.14 22.78
N GLY A 328 -6.61 -20.91 23.49
CA GLY A 328 -6.76 -21.42 24.84
C GLY A 328 -5.97 -20.72 25.93
N VAL A 329 -6.49 -19.62 26.44
CA VAL A 329 -6.42 -19.42 27.89
C VAL A 329 -7.25 -20.55 28.49
N ALA A 330 -6.58 -21.61 28.94
CA ALA A 330 -7.19 -22.65 29.73
C ALA A 330 -7.89 -21.97 30.91
N ASP A 331 -9.20 -22.14 30.97
CA ASP A 331 -10.05 -21.79 32.09
C ASP A 331 -9.48 -22.50 33.35
N ALA A 332 -8.70 -21.77 34.16
CA ALA A 332 -8.36 -22.21 35.50
C ALA A 332 -9.61 -22.01 36.35
N GLY A 333 -10.43 -23.06 36.39
CA GLY A 333 -11.59 -23.15 37.27
C GLY A 333 -11.25 -22.79 38.71
N PRO A 334 -12.19 -22.19 39.45
CA PRO A 334 -11.96 -21.79 40.84
C PRO A 334 -11.81 -23.01 41.72
N ASP A 335 -10.63 -23.19 42.31
CA ASP A 335 -10.37 -24.18 43.32
C ASP A 335 -11.30 -23.98 44.53
N ALA A 336 -11.94 -25.05 44.90
CA ALA A 336 -12.90 -25.15 46.00
C ALA A 336 -12.23 -24.74 47.32
N ALA A 337 -12.87 -23.78 48.00
CA ALA A 337 -12.58 -23.44 49.36
C ALA A 337 -12.78 -24.62 50.32
N GLY A 338 -11.69 -25.16 50.81
CA GLY A 338 -11.68 -26.07 51.96
C GLY A 338 -11.99 -25.36 53.25
N THR A 339 -13.13 -25.64 53.81
CA THR A 339 -13.48 -25.33 55.22
C THR A 339 -12.59 -26.09 56.20
N SER A 340 -11.99 -25.41 57.15
CA SER A 340 -11.65 -25.99 58.46
C SER A 340 -11.89 -24.97 59.56
N ALA A 341 -12.90 -25.29 60.34
CA ALA A 341 -13.16 -24.70 61.67
C ALA A 341 -12.08 -25.15 62.68
N GLY A 342 -11.70 -24.30 63.60
CA GLY A 342 -10.81 -24.61 64.72
C GLY A 342 -10.90 -23.55 65.76
N ALA A 343 -11.49 -23.91 66.89
CA ALA A 343 -11.87 -23.06 68.03
C ALA A 343 -10.73 -22.71 68.96
N ALA A 344 -11.01 -21.75 69.82
CA ALA A 344 -10.54 -21.52 71.21
C ALA A 344 -9.19 -20.85 71.41
N SER A 345 -9.19 -19.74 71.94
CA SER A 345 -9.04 -19.19 73.30
C SER A 345 -8.94 -17.65 73.24
#